data_d031f22d6598e73a17e8fc8407431a2d
#
_entry.id   d031f22d6598e73a17e8fc8407431a2d
#
_cell.length_a   1.000
_cell.length_b   1.000
_cell.length_c   1.000
_cell.angle_alpha   90.00
_cell.angle_beta   90.00
_cell.angle_gamma   90.00
#
_symmetry.space_group_name_H-M   'P 1'
#
loop_
_entity.id
_entity.type
_entity.pdbx_description
1 polymer ?
#
loop_
_entity_poly.entity_id
_entity_poly.type
_entity_poly.pdbx_seq_one_letter_code
_entity_poly.pdbx_strand_id
1 'polypeptide(L)'
;MKRYLYIFGLLCSISFLHAQKKLNRKINRSIAEETAFKGAQVSISVFDMEEKKEVVSVQSDKNLLPASTIKLVTFLGALQTFGSTIPLFHYKKLDSRFYFWSTGYPLLGHTNHANEEAFTFLKKQKDSLFYIPRPMTSPVLGSGWAWDDVSYVFSAKKSSFPFHGNLVQIIY
;
A
#
# COMPACT_ATOMS: atom_id res chain seq x y z
N MET A 1 -26.33 13.55 44.49
CA MET A 1 -26.27 13.09 43.12
C MET A 1 -24.85 13.18 42.51
N LYS A 2 -24.14 14.30 42.49
CA LYS A 2 -22.79 14.43 41.87
C LYS A 2 -21.74 13.44 42.42
N ARG A 3 -21.72 13.13 43.70
CA ARG A 3 -20.77 12.17 44.32
C ARG A 3 -20.92 10.73 43.75
N TYR A 4 -22.11 10.26 43.56
CA TYR A 4 -22.38 8.92 43.01
C TYR A 4 -21.98 8.81 41.53
N LEU A 5 -22.10 9.90 40.77
CA LEU A 5 -21.67 9.97 39.38
C LEU A 5 -20.15 9.80 39.24
N TYR A 6 -19.36 10.42 40.13
CA TYR A 6 -17.90 10.26 40.16
C TYR A 6 -17.46 8.85 40.58
N ILE A 7 -18.15 8.24 41.56
CA ILE A 7 -17.87 6.87 41.99
C ILE A 7 -18.18 5.88 40.88
N PHE A 8 -19.31 6.05 40.16
CA PHE A 8 -19.67 5.22 39.02
C PHE A 8 -18.66 5.35 37.88
N GLY A 9 -18.25 6.57 37.54
CA GLY A 9 -17.22 6.83 36.54
C GLY A 9 -15.87 6.18 36.89
N LEU A 10 -15.47 6.22 38.18
CA LEU A 10 -14.24 5.61 38.66
C LEU A 10 -14.32 4.08 38.60
N LEU A 11 -15.44 3.48 38.97
CA LEU A 11 -15.66 2.03 38.85
C LEU A 11 -15.62 1.53 37.40
N CYS A 12 -16.22 2.26 36.47
CA CYS A 12 -16.17 1.95 35.07
C CYS A 12 -14.74 2.01 34.49
N SER A 13 -13.95 3.02 34.88
CA SER A 13 -12.56 3.15 34.41
C SER A 13 -11.66 2.03 34.93
N ILE A 14 -11.86 1.59 36.18
CA ILE A 14 -11.13 0.46 36.79
C ILE A 14 -11.47 -0.85 36.08
N SER A 15 -12.74 -1.07 35.74
CA SER A 15 -13.19 -2.26 35.01
C SER A 15 -12.58 -2.35 33.60
N PHE A 16 -12.46 -1.23 32.88
CA PHE A 16 -11.84 -1.15 31.57
C PHE A 16 -10.35 -1.50 31.60
N LEU A 17 -9.60 -0.97 32.56
CA LEU A 17 -8.17 -1.29 32.74
C LEU A 17 -7.94 -2.78 33.03
N HIS A 18 -8.83 -3.41 33.77
CA HIS A 18 -8.75 -4.84 34.04
C HIS A 18 -9.04 -5.69 32.81
N ALA A 19 -10.01 -5.31 31.99
CA ALA A 19 -10.34 -6.00 30.75
C ALA A 19 -9.18 -5.98 29.75
N GLN A 20 -8.53 -4.84 29.56
CA GLN A 20 -7.37 -4.68 28.69
C GLN A 20 -6.17 -5.52 29.17
N LYS A 21 -5.87 -5.49 30.46
CA LYS A 21 -4.80 -6.33 31.04
C LYS A 21 -5.08 -7.82 30.89
N LYS A 22 -6.35 -8.24 30.99
CA LYS A 22 -6.76 -9.63 30.80
C LYS A 22 -6.60 -10.06 29.35
N LEU A 23 -6.97 -9.20 28.40
CA LEU A 23 -6.81 -9.45 26.98
C LEU A 23 -5.34 -9.59 26.59
N ASN A 24 -4.49 -8.64 27.00
CA ASN A 24 -3.05 -8.70 26.74
C ASN A 24 -2.41 -9.96 27.33
N ARG A 25 -2.78 -10.37 28.55
CA ARG A 25 -2.29 -11.62 29.15
C ARG A 25 -2.71 -12.85 28.32
N LYS A 26 -3.98 -12.90 27.86
CA LYS A 26 -4.47 -14.00 27.03
C LYS A 26 -3.69 -14.10 25.72
N ILE A 27 -3.45 -12.98 25.05
CA ILE A 27 -2.69 -12.93 23.80
C ILE A 27 -1.24 -13.38 24.03
N ASN A 28 -0.56 -12.84 25.03
CA ASN A 28 0.81 -13.25 25.37
C ASN A 28 0.91 -14.75 25.65
N ARG A 29 -0.08 -15.31 26.36
CA ARG A 29 -0.14 -16.73 26.64
C ARG A 29 -0.33 -17.54 25.35
N SER A 30 -1.26 -17.16 24.48
CA SER A 30 -1.48 -17.82 23.18
C SER A 30 -0.22 -17.80 22.31
N ILE A 31 0.52 -16.69 22.30
CA ILE A 31 1.79 -16.60 21.57
C ILE A 31 2.83 -17.57 22.17
N ALA A 32 2.92 -17.63 23.50
CA ALA A 32 3.90 -18.48 24.16
C ALA A 32 3.59 -20.00 24.02
N GLU A 33 2.32 -20.36 23.92
CA GLU A 33 1.86 -21.76 23.78
C GLU A 33 1.92 -22.25 22.32
N GLU A 34 1.89 -21.36 21.34
CA GLU A 34 1.88 -21.69 19.93
C GLU A 34 3.29 -22.01 19.40
N THR A 35 3.48 -23.24 18.97
CA THR A 35 4.78 -23.73 18.50
C THR A 35 5.32 -22.98 17.27
N ALA A 36 4.42 -22.48 16.42
CA ALA A 36 4.78 -21.70 15.24
C ALA A 36 5.51 -20.39 15.57
N PHE A 37 5.31 -19.85 16.78
CA PHE A 37 6.00 -18.65 17.25
C PHE A 37 7.28 -18.91 18.04
N LYS A 38 7.67 -20.18 18.20
CA LYS A 38 8.87 -20.53 18.97
C LYS A 38 10.12 -19.93 18.33
N GLY A 39 10.78 -19.02 19.05
CA GLY A 39 11.96 -18.31 18.56
C GLY A 39 11.66 -17.09 17.68
N ALA A 40 10.39 -16.81 17.38
CA ALA A 40 10.01 -15.62 16.65
C ALA A 40 9.87 -14.40 17.55
N GLN A 41 10.18 -13.22 17.02
CA GLN A 41 9.80 -11.95 17.64
C GLN A 41 8.40 -11.56 17.16
N VAL A 42 7.49 -11.35 18.09
CA VAL A 42 6.10 -11.00 17.80
C VAL A 42 5.78 -9.65 18.45
N SER A 43 5.26 -8.74 17.65
CA SER A 43 4.75 -7.44 18.10
C SER A 43 3.30 -7.29 17.64
N ILE A 44 2.42 -6.90 18.54
CA ILE A 44 1.00 -6.67 18.23
C ILE A 44 0.58 -5.33 18.82
N SER A 45 0.02 -4.48 17.99
CA SER A 45 -0.67 -3.26 18.38
C SER A 45 -2.04 -3.25 17.72
N VAL A 46 -3.08 -3.07 18.53
CA VAL A 46 -4.46 -2.90 18.04
C VAL A 46 -4.97 -1.56 18.55
N PHE A 47 -5.31 -0.69 17.59
CA PHE A 47 -5.79 0.65 17.89
C PHE A 47 -7.29 0.74 17.58
N ASP A 48 -8.05 1.19 18.57
CA ASP A 48 -9.47 1.48 18.44
C ASP A 48 -9.64 2.87 17.82
N MET A 49 -10.21 2.93 16.62
CA MET A 49 -10.37 4.17 15.87
C MET A 49 -11.49 5.06 16.42
N GLU A 50 -12.49 4.49 17.09
CA GLU A 50 -13.60 5.23 17.69
C GLU A 50 -13.16 5.83 19.03
N GLU A 51 -12.58 5.01 19.89
CA GLU A 51 -12.08 5.40 21.20
C GLU A 51 -10.72 6.11 21.15
N LYS A 52 -10.06 6.11 19.97
CA LYS A 52 -8.75 6.72 19.70
C LYS A 52 -7.67 6.29 20.71
N LYS A 53 -7.65 5.01 21.04
CA LYS A 53 -6.69 4.44 21.97
C LYS A 53 -6.18 3.07 21.56
N GLU A 54 -4.97 2.72 22.02
CA GLU A 54 -4.45 1.36 21.86
C GLU A 54 -5.17 0.43 22.86
N VAL A 55 -5.80 -0.64 22.35
CA VAL A 55 -6.54 -1.63 23.13
C VAL A 55 -5.76 -2.91 23.36
N VAL A 56 -4.82 -3.24 22.48
CA VAL A 56 -3.86 -4.34 22.63
C VAL A 56 -2.47 -3.82 22.37
N SER A 57 -1.55 -4.15 23.26
CA SER A 57 -0.14 -3.77 23.19
C SER A 57 0.72 -4.94 23.66
N VAL A 58 1.34 -5.65 22.73
CA VAL A 58 2.28 -6.74 23.01
C VAL A 58 3.58 -6.42 22.30
N GLN A 59 4.61 -6.02 23.03
CA GLN A 59 5.89 -5.59 22.47
C GLN A 59 5.74 -4.57 21.32
N SER A 60 4.74 -3.69 21.39
CA SER A 60 4.39 -2.76 20.32
C SER A 60 5.45 -1.66 20.12
N ASP A 61 6.36 -1.50 21.08
CA ASP A 61 7.53 -0.62 21.04
C ASP A 61 8.72 -1.20 20.26
N LYS A 62 8.65 -2.46 19.84
CA LYS A 62 9.75 -3.11 19.14
C LYS A 62 9.81 -2.74 17.67
N ASN A 63 10.99 -2.38 17.23
CA ASN A 63 11.26 -2.15 15.80
C ASN A 63 11.43 -3.49 15.08
N LEU A 64 10.47 -3.82 14.24
CA LEU A 64 10.51 -4.99 13.36
C LEU A 64 10.60 -4.54 11.90
N LEU A 65 11.08 -5.43 11.05
CA LEU A 65 11.08 -5.18 9.61
C LEU A 65 9.62 -5.09 9.10
N PRO A 66 9.25 -3.97 8.46
CA PRO A 66 7.85 -3.72 8.11
C PRO A 66 7.37 -4.60 6.95
N ALA A 67 8.28 -5.20 6.17
CA ALA A 67 7.95 -5.95 4.98
C ALA A 67 6.92 -5.17 4.11
N SER A 68 5.88 -5.84 3.61
CA SER A 68 4.84 -5.19 2.78
C SER A 68 3.95 -4.18 3.52
N THR A 69 4.00 -4.11 4.84
CA THR A 69 3.23 -3.09 5.58
C THR A 69 3.73 -1.66 5.30
N ILE A 70 4.98 -1.50 4.82
CA ILE A 70 5.50 -0.20 4.37
C ILE A 70 4.67 0.40 3.23
N LYS A 71 3.94 -0.42 2.46
CA LYS A 71 3.05 0.04 1.40
C LYS A 71 1.94 0.94 1.91
N LEU A 72 1.53 0.81 3.18
CA LEU A 72 0.55 1.71 3.79
C LEU A 72 1.07 3.14 3.87
N VAL A 73 2.34 3.32 4.21
CA VAL A 73 2.99 4.64 4.26
C VAL A 73 3.12 5.21 2.85
N THR A 74 3.54 4.39 1.89
CA THR A 74 3.63 4.79 0.47
C THR A 74 2.26 5.18 -0.08
N PHE A 75 1.22 4.41 0.24
CA PHE A 75 -0.15 4.70 -0.17
C PHE A 75 -0.67 6.01 0.44
N LEU A 76 -0.42 6.27 1.71
CA LEU A 76 -0.77 7.53 2.36
C LEU A 76 -0.08 8.71 1.67
N GLY A 77 1.22 8.61 1.39
CA GLY A 77 1.96 9.64 0.65
C GLY A 77 1.40 9.88 -0.75
N ALA A 78 1.03 8.81 -1.45
CA ALA A 78 0.39 8.91 -2.77
C ALA A 78 -0.98 9.61 -2.69
N LEU A 79 -1.83 9.25 -1.72
CA LEU A 79 -3.12 9.90 -1.51
C LEU A 79 -2.99 11.40 -1.20
N GLN A 80 -1.99 11.76 -0.37
CA GLN A 80 -1.74 13.16 -0.03
C GLN A 80 -1.23 13.97 -1.22
N THR A 81 -0.48 13.33 -2.13
CA THR A 81 0.14 14.00 -3.28
C THR A 81 -0.80 14.08 -4.48
N PHE A 82 -1.53 13.02 -4.78
CA PHE A 82 -2.33 12.88 -6.00
C PHE A 82 -3.84 12.87 -5.74
N GLY A 83 -4.27 12.74 -4.49
CA GLY A 83 -5.69 12.53 -4.18
C GLY A 83 -6.14 11.10 -4.56
N SER A 84 -7.40 10.97 -4.96
CA SER A 84 -8.01 9.68 -5.30
C SER A 84 -7.78 9.22 -6.74
N THR A 85 -7.14 10.04 -7.57
CA THR A 85 -6.95 9.75 -9.00
C THR A 85 -5.50 10.03 -9.41
N ILE A 86 -4.96 9.12 -10.22
CA ILE A 86 -3.63 9.28 -10.81
C ILE A 86 -3.80 9.39 -12.33
N PRO A 87 -3.31 10.47 -12.97
CA PRO A 87 -3.38 10.59 -14.43
C PRO A 87 -2.56 9.48 -15.09
N LEU A 88 -3.11 8.85 -16.11
CA LEU A 88 -2.45 7.78 -16.84
C LEU A 88 -1.41 8.34 -17.81
N PHE A 89 -1.77 9.39 -18.54
CA PHE A 89 -0.87 10.13 -19.43
C PHE A 89 -1.33 11.58 -19.55
N HIS A 90 -0.42 12.43 -19.97
CA HIS A 90 -0.71 13.79 -20.40
C HIS A 90 -0.70 13.87 -21.93
N TYR A 91 -1.43 14.81 -22.49
CA TYR A 91 -1.44 15.02 -23.93
C TYR A 91 -1.53 16.50 -24.32
N LYS A 92 -1.14 16.78 -25.56
CA LYS A 92 -1.31 18.08 -26.20
C LYS A 92 -1.67 17.87 -27.67
N LYS A 93 -2.69 18.60 -28.13
CA LYS A 93 -3.06 18.65 -29.57
C LYS A 93 -2.42 19.89 -30.19
N LEU A 94 -1.77 19.68 -31.33
CA LEU A 94 -1.21 20.75 -32.18
C LEU A 94 -1.53 20.39 -33.62
N ASP A 95 -2.28 21.23 -34.29
CA ASP A 95 -2.80 20.98 -35.65
C ASP A 95 -3.54 19.64 -35.71
N SER A 96 -3.20 18.77 -36.68
CA SER A 96 -3.74 17.41 -36.80
C SER A 96 -2.87 16.35 -36.08
N ARG A 97 -2.19 16.71 -35.01
CA ARG A 97 -1.26 15.85 -34.27
C ARG A 97 -1.64 15.80 -32.82
N PHE A 98 -1.71 14.57 -32.26
CA PHE A 98 -1.97 14.30 -30.87
C PHE A 98 -0.70 13.76 -30.23
N TYR A 99 -0.05 14.60 -29.43
CA TYR A 99 1.15 14.24 -28.68
C TYR A 99 0.75 13.78 -27.29
N PHE A 100 1.29 12.66 -26.85
CA PHE A 100 1.05 12.16 -25.48
C PHE A 100 2.31 11.59 -24.87
N TRP A 101 2.36 11.62 -23.53
CA TRP A 101 3.46 11.07 -22.75
C TRP A 101 2.93 10.48 -21.44
N SER A 102 3.57 9.41 -20.99
CA SER A 102 3.17 8.69 -19.78
C SER A 102 3.56 9.45 -18.52
N THR A 103 2.82 9.16 -17.45
CA THR A 103 3.11 9.59 -16.06
C THR A 103 3.86 8.53 -15.26
N GLY A 104 4.09 7.36 -15.85
CA GLY A 104 4.57 6.17 -15.14
C GLY A 104 3.45 5.33 -14.52
N TYR A 105 2.19 5.57 -14.90
CA TYR A 105 1.04 4.81 -14.39
C TYR A 105 1.20 3.30 -14.62
N PRO A 106 1.21 2.45 -13.57
CA PRO A 106 1.68 1.07 -13.68
C PRO A 106 0.64 0.08 -14.18
N LEU A 107 -0.64 0.45 -14.25
CA LEU A 107 -1.73 -0.51 -14.49
C LEU A 107 -2.23 -0.52 -15.93
N LEU A 108 -1.59 0.20 -16.86
CA LEU A 108 -2.03 0.20 -18.27
C LEU A 108 -1.91 -1.19 -18.88
N GLY A 109 -3.04 -1.73 -19.32
CA GLY A 109 -3.13 -3.07 -19.90
C GLY A 109 -2.86 -4.20 -18.90
N HIS A 110 -2.84 -3.92 -17.58
CA HIS A 110 -2.62 -4.96 -16.58
C HIS A 110 -3.79 -5.94 -16.56
N THR A 111 -3.51 -7.25 -16.55
CA THR A 111 -4.52 -8.31 -16.66
C THR A 111 -5.61 -8.26 -15.58
N ASN A 112 -5.24 -7.87 -14.35
CA ASN A 112 -6.16 -7.78 -13.22
C ASN A 112 -6.83 -6.41 -13.08
N HIS A 113 -6.47 -5.43 -13.92
CA HIS A 113 -6.94 -4.04 -13.86
C HIS A 113 -7.08 -3.50 -15.27
N ALA A 114 -8.08 -3.99 -15.98
CA ALA A 114 -8.31 -3.57 -17.36
C ALA A 114 -8.65 -2.08 -17.43
N ASN A 115 -7.78 -1.30 -18.06
CA ASN A 115 -7.99 0.12 -18.38
C ASN A 115 -8.33 0.27 -19.87
N GLU A 116 -9.41 -0.36 -20.29
CA GLU A 116 -9.89 -0.26 -21.67
C GLU A 116 -10.24 1.17 -22.09
N GLU A 117 -10.63 2.01 -21.13
CA GLU A 117 -10.95 3.42 -21.35
C GLU A 117 -9.78 4.19 -21.97
N ALA A 118 -8.55 3.92 -21.54
CA ALA A 118 -7.36 4.58 -22.06
C ALA A 118 -7.11 4.24 -23.54
N PHE A 119 -7.23 2.97 -23.88
CA PHE A 119 -7.11 2.53 -25.28
C PHE A 119 -8.25 3.04 -26.13
N THR A 120 -9.46 3.02 -25.61
CA THR A 120 -10.64 3.55 -26.26
C THR A 120 -10.50 5.05 -26.51
N PHE A 121 -9.98 5.80 -25.54
CA PHE A 121 -9.71 7.22 -25.68
C PHE A 121 -8.68 7.50 -26.80
N LEU A 122 -7.56 6.77 -26.83
CA LEU A 122 -6.55 6.92 -27.86
C LEU A 122 -7.08 6.51 -29.25
N LYS A 123 -7.79 5.39 -29.34
CA LYS A 123 -8.40 4.91 -30.60
C LYS A 123 -9.43 5.87 -31.17
N LYS A 124 -10.12 6.64 -30.37
CA LYS A 124 -11.10 7.64 -30.82
C LYS A 124 -10.47 8.92 -31.37
N GLN A 125 -9.15 9.11 -31.19
CA GLN A 125 -8.49 10.28 -31.77
C GLN A 125 -8.43 10.15 -33.28
N LYS A 126 -8.85 11.22 -33.98
CA LYS A 126 -8.77 11.30 -35.46
C LYS A 126 -7.40 11.77 -35.94
N ASP A 127 -6.67 12.43 -35.04
CA ASP A 127 -5.35 12.98 -35.30
C ASP A 127 -4.28 11.90 -35.28
N SER A 128 -3.16 12.12 -35.96
CA SER A 128 -2.01 11.23 -35.86
C SER A 128 -1.44 11.21 -34.44
N LEU A 129 -1.24 10.01 -33.88
CA LEU A 129 -0.76 9.82 -32.50
C LEU A 129 0.77 9.83 -32.45
N PHE A 130 1.33 10.64 -31.61
CA PHE A 130 2.77 10.74 -31.37
C PHE A 130 3.05 10.50 -29.88
N TYR A 131 3.71 9.40 -29.57
CA TYR A 131 4.23 9.15 -28.23
C TYR A 131 5.54 9.90 -28.01
N ILE A 132 5.63 10.68 -26.94
CA ILE A 132 6.86 11.36 -26.51
C ILE A 132 7.46 10.58 -25.35
N PRO A 133 8.55 9.85 -25.55
CA PRO A 133 9.22 9.15 -24.46
C PRO A 133 9.80 10.16 -23.47
N ARG A 134 9.64 9.87 -22.18
CA ARG A 134 10.25 10.64 -21.11
C ARG A 134 11.39 9.83 -20.49
N PRO A 135 12.55 10.46 -20.23
CA PRO A 135 13.63 9.79 -19.55
C PRO A 135 13.19 9.44 -18.13
N MET A 136 13.59 8.28 -17.64
CA MET A 136 13.40 7.87 -16.29
C MET A 136 14.55 8.37 -15.44
N THR A 137 14.24 9.09 -14.35
CA THR A 137 15.25 9.65 -13.44
C THR A 137 15.68 8.68 -12.35
N SER A 138 14.90 7.63 -12.12
CA SER A 138 15.22 6.58 -11.14
C SER A 138 15.88 5.36 -11.80
N PRO A 139 16.70 4.59 -11.07
CA PRO A 139 17.23 3.33 -11.56
C PRO A 139 16.12 2.37 -11.99
N VAL A 140 16.40 1.57 -13.02
CA VAL A 140 15.47 0.57 -13.56
C VAL A 140 15.09 -0.49 -12.51
N LEU A 141 16.04 -0.87 -11.66
CA LEU A 141 15.84 -1.74 -10.52
C LEU A 141 15.84 -0.93 -9.23
N GLY A 142 15.06 -1.35 -8.25
CA GLY A 142 15.03 -0.73 -6.93
C GLY A 142 16.29 -1.00 -6.13
N SER A 143 16.65 -0.09 -5.23
CA SER A 143 17.69 -0.36 -4.25
C SER A 143 17.28 -1.53 -3.34
N GLY A 144 18.22 -2.45 -3.07
CA GLY A 144 17.97 -3.63 -2.24
C GLY A 144 17.21 -4.76 -2.94
N TRP A 145 16.94 -4.66 -4.25
CA TRP A 145 16.40 -5.80 -5.00
C TRP A 145 17.48 -6.86 -5.16
N ALA A 146 17.19 -8.08 -4.70
CA ALA A 146 18.12 -9.18 -4.78
C ALA A 146 18.25 -9.71 -6.21
N TRP A 147 19.40 -10.22 -6.56
CA TRP A 147 19.67 -10.74 -7.91
C TRP A 147 18.77 -11.92 -8.28
N ASP A 148 18.47 -12.78 -7.33
CA ASP A 148 17.60 -13.94 -7.47
C ASP A 148 16.11 -13.59 -7.57
N ASP A 149 15.74 -12.36 -7.22
CA ASP A 149 14.35 -11.87 -7.38
C ASP A 149 13.99 -11.51 -8.83
N VAL A 150 14.98 -11.35 -9.73
CA VAL A 150 14.77 -10.83 -11.10
C VAL A 150 13.80 -11.67 -11.93
N SER A 151 13.67 -12.96 -11.65
CA SER A 151 12.75 -13.87 -12.34
C SER A 151 11.31 -13.77 -11.85
N TYR A 152 11.05 -13.08 -10.74
CA TYR A 152 9.70 -12.96 -10.18
C TYR A 152 8.95 -11.74 -10.69
N VAL A 153 7.63 -11.88 -10.82
CA VAL A 153 6.73 -10.82 -11.32
C VAL A 153 6.77 -9.54 -10.48
N PHE A 154 7.04 -9.64 -9.18
CA PHE A 154 7.16 -8.48 -8.29
C PHE A 154 8.43 -7.67 -8.52
N SER A 155 9.39 -8.21 -9.25
CA SER A 155 10.68 -7.59 -9.58
C SER A 155 10.73 -7.06 -11.02
N ALA A 156 9.59 -6.86 -11.65
CA ALA A 156 9.51 -6.30 -12.99
C ALA A 156 10.24 -4.95 -13.08
N LYS A 157 11.08 -4.79 -14.11
CA LYS A 157 11.85 -3.58 -14.33
C LYS A 157 10.94 -2.36 -14.45
N LYS A 158 11.31 -1.27 -13.81
CA LYS A 158 10.59 0.00 -13.96
C LYS A 158 10.77 0.55 -15.38
N SER A 159 9.74 1.20 -15.90
CA SER A 159 9.81 1.94 -17.15
C SER A 159 9.03 3.27 -17.04
N SER A 160 9.34 4.20 -17.92
CA SER A 160 8.60 5.48 -17.98
C SER A 160 7.20 5.31 -18.55
N PHE A 161 6.93 4.23 -19.26
CA PHE A 161 5.62 3.86 -19.78
C PHE A 161 5.35 2.37 -19.53
N PRO A 162 4.97 2.02 -18.30
CA PRO A 162 4.65 0.64 -17.98
C PRO A 162 3.45 0.15 -18.80
N PHE A 163 3.57 -1.06 -19.32
CA PHE A 163 2.53 -1.74 -20.08
C PHE A 163 2.50 -3.21 -19.65
N HIS A 164 1.32 -3.75 -19.39
CA HIS A 164 1.15 -5.11 -18.85
C HIS A 164 2.02 -5.37 -17.61
N GLY A 165 2.22 -4.36 -16.75
CA GLY A 165 3.10 -4.47 -15.57
C GLY A 165 4.58 -4.67 -15.92
N ASN A 166 5.00 -4.32 -17.15
CA ASN A 166 6.33 -4.60 -17.71
C ASN A 166 6.69 -6.10 -17.75
N LEU A 167 5.68 -6.94 -17.90
CA LEU A 167 5.81 -8.40 -17.98
C LEU A 167 5.48 -8.87 -19.39
N VAL A 168 6.14 -9.94 -19.82
CA VAL A 168 5.84 -10.67 -21.05
C VAL A 168 5.40 -12.07 -20.69
N GLN A 169 4.22 -12.45 -21.15
CA GLN A 169 3.76 -13.83 -21.05
C GLN A 169 4.26 -14.62 -22.26
N ILE A 170 5.02 -15.69 -22.00
CA ILE A 170 5.45 -16.63 -23.03
C ILE A 170 4.49 -17.81 -22.99
N ILE A 171 3.82 -18.07 -24.10
CA ILE A 171 2.95 -19.23 -24.28
C ILE A 171 3.71 -20.18 -25.23
N TYR A 172 3.94 -21.41 -24.80
CA TYR A 172 4.64 -22.46 -25.56
C TYR A 172 3.79 -23.74 -25.65
#